data_a73d6055560001fb4b173a7a71a384a0
#
_entry.id   a73d6055560001fb4b173a7a71a384a0
#
_cell.length_a   1.000
_cell.length_b   1.000
_cell.length_c   1.000
_cell.angle_alpha   90.00
_cell.angle_beta   90.00
_cell.angle_gamma   90.00
#
_symmetry.space_group_name_H-M   'P 1'
#
loop_
_entity.id
_entity.type
_entity.pdbx_description
1 polymer ?
#
loop_
_entity_poly.entity_id
_entity_poly.type
_entity_poly.pdbx_seq_one_letter_code
_entity_poly.pdbx_strand_id
1 'polypeptide(L)'
;ARIICGLKVELRGEVPTGNVVIASKHQSFFDVILHAYYLENVNFVMKQELTYFPIVGFYGKRLGVAPVKRGGKGKAVSQMMSGLEKSVQETQLVIYPQGTRVAPGKVMPYKVGAAVVCQRMNRRCILAATNVGMYWPKHSLLRKRGTVVLEYLGEVPSDLQTKSFVKYIEEHIEKASNALM
;
A
#
# COMPACT_ATOMS: atom_id res chain seq x y z
N ALA A 1 8.33 0.53 -18.50
CA ALA A 1 7.66 -0.76 -18.51
C ALA A 1 7.07 -1.10 -19.89
N ARG A 2 6.44 -0.12 -20.59
CA ARG A 2 5.75 -0.36 -21.88
C ARG A 2 6.69 -0.88 -22.97
N ILE A 3 7.88 -0.29 -23.15
CA ILE A 3 8.82 -0.63 -24.22
C ILE A 3 9.52 -1.96 -23.95
N ILE A 4 9.98 -2.18 -22.73
CA ILE A 4 10.81 -3.36 -22.37
C ILE A 4 9.96 -4.60 -22.11
N CYS A 5 8.84 -4.46 -21.38
CA CYS A 5 8.03 -5.59 -20.92
C CYS A 5 6.66 -5.68 -21.57
N GLY A 6 6.27 -4.74 -22.44
CA GLY A 6 4.95 -4.68 -23.05
C GLY A 6 3.82 -4.46 -22.02
N LEU A 7 4.12 -3.87 -20.85
CA LEU A 7 3.15 -3.59 -19.81
C LEU A 7 2.51 -2.21 -20.07
N LYS A 8 1.19 -2.21 -20.27
CA LYS A 8 0.39 -0.99 -20.19
C LYS A 8 0.00 -0.76 -18.73
N VAL A 9 -0.17 0.49 -18.35
CA VAL A 9 -0.67 0.87 -17.02
C VAL A 9 -1.95 1.67 -17.23
N GLU A 10 -2.98 1.27 -16.51
CA GLU A 10 -4.28 1.94 -16.45
C GLU A 10 -4.54 2.37 -15.00
N LEU A 11 -4.88 3.64 -14.84
CA LEU A 11 -5.30 4.21 -13.57
C LEU A 11 -6.82 4.34 -13.60
N ARG A 12 -7.50 3.87 -12.55
CA ARG A 12 -8.95 4.04 -12.35
C ARG A 12 -9.24 4.74 -11.04
N GLY A 13 -10.36 5.43 -10.99
CA GLY A 13 -10.75 6.24 -9.83
C GLY A 13 -9.96 7.54 -9.71
N GLU A 14 -10.31 8.33 -8.71
CA GLU A 14 -9.64 9.60 -8.44
C GLU A 14 -8.37 9.40 -7.63
N VAL A 15 -7.28 10.04 -8.06
CA VAL A 15 -6.03 10.03 -7.30
C VAL A 15 -6.23 10.77 -5.98
N PRO A 16 -5.98 10.11 -4.83
CA PRO A 16 -6.16 10.75 -3.54
C PRO A 16 -5.22 11.95 -3.38
N THR A 17 -5.74 13.04 -2.84
CA THR A 17 -4.97 14.25 -2.53
C THR A 17 -4.99 14.56 -1.03
N GLY A 18 -4.06 15.38 -0.58
CA GLY A 18 -3.96 15.86 0.80
C GLY A 18 -3.49 14.77 1.77
N ASN A 19 -3.85 14.92 3.02
CA ASN A 19 -3.34 14.11 4.13
C ASN A 19 -4.20 12.87 4.37
N VAL A 20 -3.91 11.78 3.65
CA VAL A 20 -4.71 10.56 3.64
C VAL A 20 -3.87 9.30 3.90
N VAL A 21 -4.53 8.24 4.36
CA VAL A 21 -4.01 6.89 4.37
C VAL A 21 -4.58 6.13 3.18
N ILE A 22 -3.72 5.40 2.47
CA ILE A 22 -4.14 4.55 1.35
C ILE A 22 -3.92 3.10 1.76
N ALA A 23 -5.00 2.36 2.00
CA ALA A 23 -4.95 0.93 2.24
C ALA A 23 -4.96 0.20 0.89
N SER A 24 -3.83 -0.38 0.52
CA SER A 24 -3.64 -0.96 -0.82
C SER A 24 -3.40 -2.46 -0.79
N LYS A 25 -3.90 -3.16 -1.81
CA LYS A 25 -3.48 -4.53 -2.14
C LYS A 25 -1.99 -4.54 -2.47
N HIS A 26 -1.27 -5.54 -1.97
CA HIS A 26 0.16 -5.71 -2.24
C HIS A 26 0.43 -7.02 -2.93
N GLN A 27 0.75 -6.98 -4.22
CA GLN A 27 1.00 -8.18 -5.03
C GLN A 27 2.44 -8.22 -5.57
N SER A 28 3.05 -7.05 -5.80
CA SER A 28 4.33 -6.92 -6.47
C SER A 28 5.17 -5.78 -5.88
N PHE A 29 6.42 -5.64 -6.32
CA PHE A 29 7.17 -4.40 -6.11
C PHE A 29 6.67 -3.26 -7.02
N PHE A 30 6.06 -3.61 -8.13
CA PHE A 30 5.60 -2.63 -9.11
C PHE A 30 4.42 -1.80 -8.61
N ASP A 31 3.60 -2.32 -7.68
CA ASP A 31 2.54 -1.53 -7.04
C ASP A 31 3.11 -0.36 -6.20
N VAL A 32 4.27 -0.55 -5.56
CA VAL A 32 4.98 0.54 -4.87
C VAL A 32 5.40 1.64 -5.87
N ILE A 33 5.92 1.24 -7.03
CA ILE A 33 6.32 2.18 -8.08
C ILE A 33 5.12 2.94 -8.63
N LEU A 34 3.97 2.26 -8.81
CA LEU A 34 2.75 2.91 -9.29
C LEU A 34 2.25 3.97 -8.31
N HIS A 35 2.19 3.67 -7.02
CA HIS A 35 1.83 4.67 -6.02
C HIS A 35 2.81 5.83 -5.99
N ALA A 36 4.13 5.56 -6.07
CA ALA A 36 5.14 6.60 -6.10
C ALA A 36 5.10 7.48 -7.36
N TYR A 37 4.54 6.97 -8.44
CA TYR A 37 4.38 7.71 -9.68
C TYR A 37 3.14 8.62 -9.71
N TYR A 38 2.02 8.15 -9.13
CA TYR A 38 0.75 8.87 -9.21
C TYR A 38 0.48 9.79 -8.02
N LEU A 39 1.10 9.54 -6.86
CA LEU A 39 0.90 10.33 -5.65
C LEU A 39 1.97 11.42 -5.54
N GLU A 40 1.57 12.62 -5.15
CA GLU A 40 2.47 13.79 -5.08
C GLU A 40 3.43 13.72 -3.89
N ASN A 41 2.90 13.39 -2.71
CA ASN A 41 3.62 13.41 -1.43
C ASN A 41 3.56 12.06 -0.74
N VAL A 42 3.95 11.00 -1.47
CA VAL A 42 3.81 9.63 -1.02
C VAL A 42 4.79 9.28 0.09
N ASN A 43 4.28 8.61 1.10
CA ASN A 43 5.07 7.94 2.13
C ASN A 43 4.65 6.47 2.23
N PHE A 44 5.57 5.58 2.60
CA PHE A 44 5.31 4.15 2.71
C PHE A 44 5.67 3.62 4.08
N VAL A 45 4.92 2.61 4.53
CA VAL A 45 5.34 1.79 5.65
C VAL A 45 6.22 0.65 5.13
N MET A 46 7.48 0.63 5.52
CA MET A 46 8.46 -0.33 5.04
C MET A 46 9.03 -1.20 6.16
N LYS A 47 9.39 -2.44 5.84
CA LYS A 47 10.11 -3.33 6.76
C LYS A 47 11.47 -2.72 7.09
N GLN A 48 11.84 -2.61 8.37
CA GLN A 48 13.07 -1.94 8.82
C GLN A 48 14.33 -2.53 8.17
N GLU A 49 14.40 -3.85 7.99
CA GLU A 49 15.56 -4.51 7.40
C GLU A 49 15.84 -4.08 5.96
N LEU A 50 14.82 -3.59 5.24
CA LEU A 50 14.99 -3.07 3.88
C LEU A 50 15.74 -1.73 3.85
N THR A 51 15.79 -0.99 4.97
CA THR A 51 16.55 0.26 5.06
C THR A 51 18.06 0.04 5.04
N TYR A 52 18.52 -1.16 5.33
CA TYR A 52 19.95 -1.53 5.30
C TYR A 52 20.45 -1.88 3.89
N PHE A 53 19.56 -2.10 2.92
CA PHE A 53 19.96 -2.33 1.53
C PHE A 53 20.33 -0.99 0.88
N PRO A 54 21.53 -0.86 0.26
CA PRO A 54 22.06 0.44 -0.21
C PRO A 54 21.10 1.22 -1.10
N ILE A 55 20.54 0.57 -2.12
CA ILE A 55 19.62 1.22 -3.07
C ILE A 55 18.25 1.49 -2.41
N VAL A 56 17.65 0.47 -1.81
CA VAL A 56 16.31 0.57 -1.22
C VAL A 56 16.30 1.51 -0.01
N GLY A 57 17.34 1.45 0.83
CA GLY A 57 17.49 2.34 1.99
C GLY A 57 17.71 3.80 1.59
N PHE A 58 18.50 4.05 0.54
CA PHE A 58 18.74 5.40 0.03
C PHE A 58 17.43 6.03 -0.50
N TYR A 59 16.72 5.35 -1.38
CA TYR A 59 15.44 5.84 -1.88
C TYR A 59 14.36 5.89 -0.80
N GLY A 60 14.33 4.91 0.10
CA GLY A 60 13.41 4.91 1.24
C GLY A 60 13.56 6.13 2.14
N LYS A 61 14.81 6.54 2.43
CA LYS A 61 15.08 7.77 3.20
C LYS A 61 14.59 9.02 2.46
N ARG A 62 14.81 9.10 1.15
CA ARG A 62 14.34 10.24 0.32
C ARG A 62 12.81 10.33 0.22
N LEU A 63 12.13 9.19 0.23
CA LEU A 63 10.67 9.11 0.21
C LEU A 63 10.04 9.21 1.62
N GLY A 64 10.83 9.49 2.66
CA GLY A 64 10.32 9.63 4.02
C GLY A 64 9.69 8.36 4.59
N VAL A 65 10.14 7.19 4.15
CA VAL A 65 9.55 5.90 4.52
C VAL A 65 9.57 5.68 6.03
N ALA A 66 8.44 5.26 6.60
CA ALA A 66 8.33 4.87 8.01
C ALA A 66 8.81 3.41 8.19
N PRO A 67 10.01 3.18 8.78
CA PRO A 67 10.51 1.83 9.00
C PRO A 67 9.80 1.16 10.17
N VAL A 68 9.41 -0.12 10.00
CA VAL A 68 8.68 -0.89 11.01
C VAL A 68 9.35 -2.24 11.25
N LYS A 69 9.64 -2.59 12.50
CA LYS A 69 10.02 -3.95 12.91
C LYS A 69 8.79 -4.84 12.93
N ARG A 70 8.80 -5.93 12.17
CA ARG A 70 7.75 -6.95 12.19
C ARG A 70 8.00 -7.93 13.35
N GLY A 71 6.92 -8.39 14.00
CA GLY A 71 6.99 -9.47 14.99
C GLY A 71 6.77 -9.07 16.46
N GLY A 72 6.61 -7.78 16.77
CA GLY A 72 6.24 -7.35 18.14
C GLY A 72 4.76 -7.00 18.24
N LYS A 73 3.99 -7.66 19.13
CA LYS A 73 2.59 -7.29 19.42
C LYS A 73 2.51 -5.80 19.81
N GLY A 74 1.86 -4.97 18.99
CA GLY A 74 1.69 -3.53 19.22
C GLY A 74 2.89 -2.63 18.95
N LYS A 75 4.14 -3.12 19.03
CA LYS A 75 5.35 -2.30 18.80
C LYS A 75 5.46 -1.77 17.36
N ALA A 76 5.00 -2.54 16.38
CA ALA A 76 5.01 -2.12 14.98
C ALA A 76 4.16 -0.87 14.74
N VAL A 77 2.98 -0.79 15.34
CA VAL A 77 2.09 0.36 15.24
C VAL A 77 2.69 1.57 15.96
N SER A 78 3.23 1.39 17.17
CA SER A 78 3.88 2.48 17.92
C SER A 78 5.08 3.06 17.17
N GLN A 79 5.94 2.22 16.59
CA GLN A 79 7.08 2.67 15.77
C GLN A 79 6.64 3.41 14.51
N MET A 80 5.58 2.92 13.86
CA MET A 80 4.99 3.57 12.70
C MET A 80 4.47 4.97 13.08
N MET A 81 3.76 5.09 14.19
CA MET A 81 3.25 6.36 14.70
C MET A 81 4.37 7.35 15.00
N SER A 82 5.40 6.94 15.76
CA SER A 82 6.53 7.83 16.08
C SER A 82 7.34 8.25 14.85
N GLY A 83 7.36 7.44 13.80
CA GLY A 83 7.96 7.81 12.51
C GLY A 83 7.13 8.83 11.75
N LEU A 84 5.81 8.71 11.81
CA LEU A 84 4.86 9.60 11.12
C LEU A 84 4.67 10.94 11.83
N GLU A 85 4.72 10.98 13.16
CA GLU A 85 4.64 12.21 13.96
C GLU A 85 5.81 13.17 13.68
N LYS A 86 6.94 12.66 13.26
CA LYS A 86 8.11 13.46 12.83
C LYS A 86 7.97 14.05 11.42
N SER A 87 7.04 13.56 10.64
CA SER A 87 6.75 14.03 9.29
C SER A 87 5.68 15.14 9.37
N VAL A 88 6.12 16.37 9.49
CA VAL A 88 5.25 17.57 9.63
C VAL A 88 4.46 17.89 8.36
N GLN A 89 4.74 17.24 7.24
CA GLN A 89 4.13 17.54 5.96
C GLN A 89 2.86 16.71 5.71
N GLU A 90 1.92 17.27 4.98
CA GLU A 90 0.78 16.54 4.40
C GLU A 90 1.30 15.40 3.54
N THR A 91 1.02 14.17 3.92
CA THR A 91 1.52 12.97 3.24
C THR A 91 0.41 12.01 2.87
N GLN A 92 0.53 11.41 1.72
CA GLN A 92 -0.29 10.30 1.27
C GLN A 92 0.39 9.00 1.72
N LEU A 93 -0.04 8.47 2.86
CA LEU A 93 0.59 7.31 3.49
C LEU A 93 0.04 6.01 2.93
N VAL A 94 0.84 5.30 2.15
CA VAL A 94 0.47 3.97 1.63
C VAL A 94 0.79 2.88 2.66
N ILE A 95 -0.23 2.14 3.06
CA ILE A 95 -0.14 0.99 3.94
C ILE A 95 -0.63 -0.25 3.19
N TYR A 96 0.15 -1.33 3.28
CA TYR A 96 -0.24 -2.64 2.78
C TYR A 96 -0.73 -3.50 3.96
N PRO A 97 -2.06 -3.63 4.18
CA PRO A 97 -2.59 -4.22 5.42
C PRO A 97 -2.21 -5.69 5.62
N GLN A 98 -1.98 -6.44 4.54
CA GLN A 98 -1.48 -7.82 4.62
C GLN A 98 -0.03 -7.89 5.14
N GLY A 99 0.73 -6.80 5.05
CA GLY A 99 2.11 -6.68 5.50
C GLY A 99 3.12 -7.48 4.69
N THR A 100 2.72 -8.11 3.60
CA THR A 100 3.57 -8.82 2.64
C THR A 100 2.90 -8.86 1.28
N ARG A 101 3.68 -9.16 0.23
CA ARG A 101 3.15 -9.39 -1.12
C ARG A 101 2.41 -10.72 -1.17
N VAL A 102 1.14 -10.68 -1.61
CA VAL A 102 0.24 -11.83 -1.74
C VAL A 102 -0.13 -11.99 -3.22
N ALA A 103 0.04 -13.20 -3.74
CA ALA A 103 -0.26 -13.48 -5.14
C ALA A 103 -1.75 -13.26 -5.47
N PRO A 104 -2.08 -12.90 -6.72
CA PRO A 104 -3.47 -12.80 -7.18
C PRO A 104 -4.28 -14.06 -6.83
N GLY A 105 -5.53 -13.89 -6.42
CA GLY A 105 -6.43 -14.97 -6.02
C GLY A 105 -6.09 -15.66 -4.69
N LYS A 106 -4.98 -15.28 -4.01
CA LYS A 106 -4.67 -15.76 -2.67
C LYS A 106 -5.17 -14.79 -1.61
N VAL A 107 -5.75 -15.34 -0.56
CA VAL A 107 -6.25 -14.57 0.59
C VAL A 107 -5.25 -14.65 1.74
N MET A 108 -5.05 -13.53 2.42
CA MET A 108 -4.27 -13.43 3.66
C MET A 108 -4.94 -12.40 4.55
N PRO A 109 -5.11 -12.69 5.85
CA PRO A 109 -5.79 -11.77 6.78
C PRO A 109 -5.16 -10.38 6.83
N TYR A 110 -5.98 -9.36 6.88
CA TYR A 110 -5.57 -7.98 7.02
C TYR A 110 -5.24 -7.64 8.46
N LYS A 111 -4.20 -6.86 8.67
CA LYS A 111 -3.73 -6.43 9.99
C LYS A 111 -4.38 -5.10 10.39
N VAL A 112 -4.54 -4.89 11.68
CA VAL A 112 -5.17 -3.69 12.25
C VAL A 112 -4.38 -2.39 12.02
N GLY A 113 -3.16 -2.46 11.52
CA GLY A 113 -2.26 -1.30 11.42
C GLY A 113 -2.85 -0.10 10.67
N ALA A 114 -3.52 -0.33 9.55
CA ALA A 114 -4.17 0.73 8.78
C ALA A 114 -5.29 1.42 9.60
N ALA A 115 -6.17 0.62 10.23
CA ALA A 115 -7.24 1.14 11.06
C ALA A 115 -6.72 2.01 12.21
N VAL A 116 -5.71 1.52 12.93
CA VAL A 116 -5.13 2.24 14.07
C VAL A 116 -4.49 3.56 13.64
N VAL A 117 -3.81 3.58 12.49
CA VAL A 117 -3.21 4.83 11.96
C VAL A 117 -4.30 5.83 11.58
N CYS A 118 -5.32 5.41 10.84
CA CYS A 118 -6.42 6.28 10.44
C CYS A 118 -7.10 6.91 11.66
N GLN A 119 -7.44 6.08 12.67
CA GLN A 119 -8.12 6.53 13.87
C GLN A 119 -7.26 7.47 14.74
N ARG A 120 -5.97 7.11 15.00
CA ARG A 120 -5.09 7.93 15.85
C ARG A 120 -4.67 9.24 15.21
N MET A 121 -4.50 9.26 13.89
CA MET A 121 -4.08 10.46 13.16
C MET A 121 -5.27 11.25 12.62
N ASN A 122 -6.49 10.80 12.86
CA ASN A 122 -7.73 11.38 12.31
C ASN A 122 -7.60 11.63 10.79
N ARG A 123 -7.11 10.60 10.07
CA ARG A 123 -6.92 10.67 8.60
C ARG A 123 -7.96 9.84 7.88
N ARG A 124 -8.45 10.36 6.78
CA ARG A 124 -9.29 9.62 5.84
C ARG A 124 -8.54 8.42 5.29
N CYS A 125 -9.24 7.32 5.03
CA CYS A 125 -8.67 6.11 4.45
C CYS A 125 -9.26 5.86 3.07
N ILE A 126 -8.40 5.84 2.05
CA ILE A 126 -8.78 5.50 0.67
C ILE A 126 -8.34 4.07 0.39
N LEU A 127 -9.18 3.31 -0.31
CA LEU A 127 -8.86 1.95 -0.70
C LEU A 127 -8.18 1.92 -2.07
N ALA A 128 -7.26 0.97 -2.27
CA ALA A 128 -6.66 0.76 -3.58
C ALA A 128 -6.54 -0.74 -3.91
N ALA A 129 -7.01 -1.08 -5.10
CA ALA A 129 -6.96 -2.42 -5.68
C ALA A 129 -5.98 -2.48 -6.86
N THR A 130 -5.46 -3.66 -7.16
CA THR A 130 -4.58 -3.86 -8.31
C THR A 130 -4.53 -5.32 -8.75
N ASN A 131 -4.22 -5.54 -10.03
CA ASN A 131 -3.93 -6.84 -10.62
C ASN A 131 -2.44 -7.02 -10.98
N VAL A 132 -1.56 -6.17 -10.48
CA VAL A 132 -0.15 -6.10 -10.88
C VAL A 132 0.58 -7.43 -10.77
N GLY A 133 0.22 -8.27 -9.80
CA GLY A 133 0.84 -9.58 -9.59
C GLY A 133 0.59 -10.59 -10.72
N MET A 134 -0.41 -10.37 -11.57
CA MET A 134 -0.68 -11.16 -12.77
C MET A 134 0.46 -11.03 -13.79
N TYR A 135 1.04 -9.83 -13.90
CA TYR A 135 2.01 -9.47 -14.91
C TYR A 135 3.43 -9.33 -14.36
N TRP A 136 3.56 -8.94 -13.09
CA TRP A 136 4.83 -8.79 -12.40
C TRP A 136 4.82 -9.52 -11.05
N PRO A 137 4.83 -10.87 -11.07
CA PRO A 137 4.71 -11.66 -9.84
C PRO A 137 5.93 -11.53 -8.93
N LYS A 138 5.71 -11.76 -7.64
CA LYS A 138 6.75 -11.85 -6.62
C LYS A 138 7.72 -13.00 -6.96
N HIS A 139 9.02 -12.76 -6.81
CA HIS A 139 10.08 -13.76 -7.04
C HIS A 139 10.20 -14.32 -8.47
N SER A 140 9.61 -13.67 -9.46
CA SER A 140 9.82 -14.02 -10.87
C SER A 140 10.68 -12.96 -11.57
N LEU A 141 11.61 -13.40 -12.40
CA LEU A 141 12.35 -12.53 -13.32
C LEU A 141 11.54 -12.26 -14.60
N LEU A 142 10.64 -13.17 -14.94
CA LEU A 142 9.77 -13.02 -16.11
C LEU A 142 8.65 -12.00 -15.86
N ARG A 143 8.40 -11.17 -16.86
CA ARG A 143 7.30 -10.22 -16.91
C ARG A 143 6.36 -10.64 -18.03
N LYS A 144 5.05 -10.61 -17.75
CA LYS A 144 4.03 -10.93 -18.75
C LYS A 144 3.52 -9.64 -19.36
N ARG A 145 3.26 -9.67 -20.66
CA ARG A 145 2.58 -8.57 -21.35
C ARG A 145 1.14 -8.43 -20.86
N GLY A 146 0.62 -7.22 -20.85
CA GLY A 146 -0.79 -6.98 -20.50
C GLY A 146 -1.02 -5.60 -19.88
N THR A 147 -2.23 -5.41 -19.34
CA THR A 147 -2.64 -4.15 -18.73
C THR A 147 -2.68 -4.29 -17.21
N VAL A 148 -1.75 -3.61 -16.56
CA VAL A 148 -1.74 -3.45 -15.11
C VAL A 148 -2.71 -2.35 -14.74
N VAL A 149 -3.63 -2.62 -13.83
CA VAL A 149 -4.58 -1.66 -13.30
C VAL A 149 -4.22 -1.32 -11.87
N LEU A 150 -4.19 -0.02 -11.55
CA LEU A 150 -4.23 0.52 -10.20
C LEU A 150 -5.56 1.27 -10.09
N GLU A 151 -6.39 0.89 -9.12
CA GLU A 151 -7.71 1.47 -8.93
C GLU A 151 -7.89 2.00 -7.52
N TYR A 152 -8.21 3.30 -7.40
CA TYR A 152 -8.63 3.92 -6.15
C TYR A 152 -10.15 3.80 -6.02
N LEU A 153 -10.62 3.12 -4.94
CA LEU A 153 -12.02 2.68 -4.81
C LEU A 153 -12.93 3.65 -4.04
N GLY A 154 -12.34 4.66 -3.43
CA GLY A 154 -13.06 5.58 -2.56
C GLY A 154 -12.70 5.43 -1.08
N GLU A 155 -13.42 6.16 -0.25
CA GLU A 155 -13.13 6.35 1.17
C GLU A 155 -13.83 5.32 2.06
N VAL A 156 -13.13 4.90 3.12
CA VAL A 156 -13.70 4.06 4.17
C VAL A 156 -14.56 4.93 5.11
N PRO A 157 -15.77 4.50 5.50
CA PRO A 157 -16.58 5.21 6.48
C PRO A 157 -15.81 5.48 7.79
N SER A 158 -15.88 6.70 8.27
CA SER A 158 -15.09 7.18 9.42
C SER A 158 -15.57 6.66 10.79
N ASP A 159 -16.83 6.21 10.86
CA ASP A 159 -17.51 5.75 12.08
C ASP A 159 -17.24 4.28 12.43
N LEU A 160 -16.50 3.56 11.58
CA LEU A 160 -16.24 2.15 11.78
C LEU A 160 -15.27 1.89 12.95
N GLN A 161 -15.66 0.99 13.86
CA GLN A 161 -14.76 0.45 14.86
C GLN A 161 -13.64 -0.37 14.21
N THR A 162 -12.49 -0.50 14.88
CA THR A 162 -11.29 -1.15 14.36
C THR A 162 -11.54 -2.51 13.69
N LYS A 163 -12.35 -3.39 14.30
CA LYS A 163 -12.65 -4.72 13.73
C LYS A 163 -13.47 -4.61 12.44
N SER A 164 -14.52 -3.79 12.46
CA SER A 164 -15.39 -3.54 11.29
C SER A 164 -14.62 -2.85 10.18
N PHE A 165 -13.75 -1.91 10.52
CA PHE A 165 -12.86 -1.24 9.57
C PHE A 165 -11.96 -2.25 8.84
N VAL A 166 -11.29 -3.14 9.57
CA VAL A 166 -10.40 -4.15 8.95
C VAL A 166 -11.19 -5.08 8.03
N LYS A 167 -12.37 -5.53 8.46
CA LYS A 167 -13.25 -6.37 7.64
C LYS A 167 -13.68 -5.63 6.37
N TYR A 168 -14.09 -4.37 6.50
CA TYR A 168 -14.51 -3.53 5.38
C TYR A 168 -13.40 -3.38 4.33
N ILE A 169 -12.18 -3.00 4.75
CA ILE A 169 -11.07 -2.82 3.81
C ILE A 169 -10.66 -4.15 3.14
N GLU A 170 -10.70 -5.27 3.87
CA GLU A 170 -10.41 -6.60 3.34
C GLU A 170 -11.42 -6.98 2.24
N GLU A 171 -12.72 -6.92 2.56
CA GLU A 171 -13.79 -7.30 1.63
C GLU A 171 -13.76 -6.46 0.34
N HIS A 172 -13.63 -5.14 0.47
CA HIS A 172 -13.68 -4.24 -0.69
C HIS A 172 -12.42 -4.34 -1.57
N ILE A 173 -11.24 -4.39 -0.95
CA ILE A 173 -9.98 -4.49 -1.71
C ILE A 173 -9.87 -5.86 -2.39
N GLU A 174 -10.22 -6.95 -1.70
CA GLU A 174 -10.16 -8.30 -2.30
C GLU A 174 -11.18 -8.43 -3.43
N LYS A 175 -12.43 -7.98 -3.22
CA LYS A 175 -13.47 -8.00 -4.25
C LYS A 175 -13.02 -7.24 -5.51
N ALA A 176 -12.55 -6.00 -5.35
CA ALA A 176 -12.11 -5.20 -6.48
C ALA A 176 -10.87 -5.78 -7.15
N SER A 177 -9.85 -6.22 -6.39
CA SER A 177 -8.65 -6.82 -6.96
C SER A 177 -8.94 -8.11 -7.72
N ASN A 178 -9.92 -8.91 -7.28
CA ASN A 178 -10.35 -10.13 -7.97
C ASN A 178 -11.13 -9.80 -9.26
N ALA A 179 -11.90 -8.71 -9.26
CA ALA A 179 -12.63 -8.25 -10.46
C ALA A 179 -11.68 -7.71 -11.56
N LEU A 180 -10.44 -7.40 -11.25
CA LEU A 180 -9.40 -6.96 -12.19
C LEU A 180 -8.63 -8.13 -12.83
N MET A 181 -8.85 -9.37 -12.40
CA MET A 181 -8.18 -10.55 -12.95
C MET A 181 -8.88 -11.07 -14.16
#